data_377e7c2198fe7c6484ac7c019566a6de
#
_entry.id   377e7c2198fe7c6484ac7c019566a6de
#
_cell.length_a   1.000
_cell.length_b   1.000
_cell.length_c   1.000
_cell.angle_alpha   90.00
_cell.angle_beta   90.00
_cell.angle_gamma   90.00
#
_symmetry.space_group_name_H-M   'P 1'
#
loop_
_entity.id
_entity.type
_entity.pdbx_description
1 polymer ?
#
loop_
_entity_poly.entity_id
_entity_poly.type
_entity_poly.pdbx_seq_one_letter_code
_entity_poly.pdbx_strand_id
1 'polypeptide(L)'
;MSNIPNLYQADPIPEPAREEIEELLLTGDLFRYTNDQSPVLDLEQNFARKIGSSYALAVSSCSAALFLALKTLHLRNEAKVLIPAFTFGAVPSAVVHANCIPVLCECGTDYRIDLDDFLSKLDSVDAVLISHMRGHTSNMDKILSHCERLELPVIEDAAHSLGTTWRDKNIGTFGQLGCFSFQSYKLLNSGEGGMLVTNDPDYFAKAVVMSGAYEHNWQKHQGEREFFEKWQNQLPLYNMRLNNLSASIVNAQLPYLDQRVENGRRNHDLTAAMLSVSEWIHVPESFEQETRAPDSIQFNLVGLTPAEVCQFCDLINKMGIKVQVFGHSKDNARAF
;
A
#
# COMPACT_ATOMS: atom_id res chain seq x y z
N MET A 1 -12.98 -8.86 -34.54
CA MET A 1 -12.83 -8.79 -33.06
C MET A 1 -11.57 -8.00 -32.80
N SER A 2 -11.70 -6.80 -32.23
CA SER A 2 -10.52 -6.00 -31.86
C SER A 2 -9.74 -6.76 -30.82
N ASN A 3 -8.44 -6.97 -31.05
CA ASN A 3 -7.52 -7.51 -30.05
C ASN A 3 -7.34 -6.50 -28.91
N ILE A 4 -8.32 -6.46 -27.99
CA ILE A 4 -8.16 -5.69 -26.75
C ILE A 4 -7.14 -6.45 -25.91
N PRO A 5 -6.03 -5.82 -25.51
CA PRO A 5 -5.03 -6.46 -24.66
C PRO A 5 -5.66 -6.97 -23.38
N ASN A 6 -5.14 -8.08 -22.83
CA ASN A 6 -5.53 -8.53 -21.50
C ASN A 6 -4.98 -7.54 -20.45
N LEU A 7 -5.83 -6.63 -19.98
CA LEU A 7 -5.47 -5.59 -19.00
C LEU A 7 -5.12 -6.15 -17.61
N TYR A 8 -5.31 -7.46 -17.39
CA TYR A 8 -4.96 -8.16 -16.15
C TYR A 8 -3.70 -9.03 -16.29
N GLN A 9 -3.01 -8.95 -17.42
CA GLN A 9 -1.75 -9.64 -17.58
C GLN A 9 -0.66 -8.88 -16.80
N ALA A 10 -0.01 -9.57 -15.86
CA ALA A 10 1.13 -9.02 -15.16
C ALA A 10 2.31 -8.79 -16.12
N ASP A 11 3.11 -7.76 -15.85
CA ASP A 11 4.34 -7.51 -16.61
C ASP A 11 5.31 -8.69 -16.49
N PRO A 12 6.07 -9.00 -17.56
CA PRO A 12 7.13 -10.00 -17.49
C PRO A 12 8.16 -9.64 -16.42
N ILE A 13 8.66 -10.66 -15.75
CA ILE A 13 9.75 -10.49 -14.78
C ILE A 13 11.04 -10.21 -15.53
N PRO A 14 11.81 -9.17 -15.15
CA PRO A 14 13.08 -8.82 -15.80
C PRO A 14 14.11 -9.93 -15.73
N GLU A 15 14.97 -10.01 -16.77
CA GLU A 15 15.99 -11.07 -16.92
C GLU A 15 16.93 -11.21 -15.70
N PRO A 16 17.40 -10.13 -15.03
CA PRO A 16 18.26 -10.28 -13.85
C PRO A 16 17.65 -11.12 -12.72
N ALA A 17 16.32 -11.12 -12.58
CA ALA A 17 15.66 -11.96 -11.60
C ALA A 17 15.80 -13.45 -11.90
N ARG A 18 15.90 -13.84 -13.18
CA ARG A 18 15.97 -15.26 -13.57
C ARG A 18 17.29 -15.90 -13.13
N GLU A 19 18.40 -15.19 -13.30
CA GLU A 19 19.71 -15.67 -12.90
C GLU A 19 19.77 -15.88 -11.38
N GLU A 20 19.31 -14.89 -10.62
CA GLU A 20 19.27 -14.98 -9.15
C GLU A 20 18.31 -16.07 -8.65
N ILE A 21 17.14 -16.23 -9.29
CA ILE A 21 16.19 -17.30 -8.99
C ILE A 21 16.79 -18.67 -9.27
N GLU A 22 17.50 -18.84 -10.38
CA GLU A 22 18.16 -20.10 -10.71
C GLU A 22 19.20 -20.49 -9.66
N GLU A 23 20.01 -19.55 -9.20
CA GLU A 23 20.97 -19.76 -8.11
C GLU A 23 20.25 -20.15 -6.80
N LEU A 24 19.19 -19.45 -6.43
CA LEU A 24 18.41 -19.78 -5.24
C LEU A 24 17.78 -21.18 -5.31
N LEU A 25 17.34 -21.62 -6.49
CA LEU A 25 16.79 -22.97 -6.68
C LEU A 25 17.89 -24.04 -6.63
N LEU A 26 19.08 -23.77 -7.12
CA LEU A 26 20.23 -24.69 -7.04
C LEU A 26 20.76 -24.83 -5.63
N THR A 27 20.83 -23.75 -4.88
CA THR A 27 21.38 -23.76 -3.51
C THR A 27 20.32 -24.11 -2.44
N GLY A 28 19.03 -23.90 -2.73
CA GLY A 28 17.96 -24.02 -1.75
C GLY A 28 17.91 -22.89 -0.72
N ASP A 29 18.63 -21.79 -0.94
CA ASP A 29 18.74 -20.66 0.02
C ASP A 29 17.51 -19.73 -0.09
N LEU A 30 16.36 -20.23 0.30
CA LEU A 30 15.08 -19.53 0.21
C LEU A 30 14.74 -18.71 1.48
N PHE A 31 15.36 -19.05 2.61
CA PHE A 31 15.08 -18.41 3.90
C PHE A 31 15.96 -17.18 4.10
N ARG A 32 15.34 -16.02 4.38
CA ARG A 32 16.02 -14.72 4.47
C ARG A 32 17.18 -14.67 5.47
N TYR A 33 17.22 -15.56 6.45
CA TYR A 33 18.23 -15.58 7.51
C TYR A 33 19.28 -16.69 7.36
N THR A 34 19.31 -17.40 6.22
CA THR A 34 20.35 -18.41 5.99
C THR A 34 21.72 -17.74 5.99
N ASN A 35 21.89 -16.68 5.21
CA ASN A 35 23.15 -15.93 5.07
C ASN A 35 23.02 -14.50 5.63
N ASP A 36 24.15 -13.85 5.90
CA ASP A 36 24.20 -12.45 6.33
C ASP A 36 23.84 -11.48 5.19
N GLN A 37 24.17 -11.86 3.95
CA GLN A 37 23.69 -11.19 2.74
C GLN A 37 22.54 -12.01 2.16
N SER A 38 21.47 -11.33 1.76
CA SER A 38 20.33 -12.01 1.18
C SER A 38 19.55 -11.08 0.24
N PRO A 39 18.85 -11.62 -0.78
CA PRO A 39 17.99 -10.82 -1.64
C PRO A 39 16.96 -9.97 -0.88
N VAL A 40 16.50 -10.45 0.27
CA VAL A 40 15.56 -9.69 1.11
C VAL A 40 16.24 -8.47 1.74
N LEU A 41 17.47 -8.61 2.24
CA LEU A 41 18.22 -7.49 2.81
C LEU A 41 18.51 -6.42 1.72
N ASP A 42 18.92 -6.86 0.54
CA ASP A 42 19.18 -5.96 -0.59
C ASP A 42 17.91 -5.21 -1.00
N LEU A 43 16.78 -5.91 -1.06
CA LEU A 43 15.48 -5.30 -1.35
C LEU A 43 15.11 -4.24 -0.30
N GLU A 44 15.26 -4.54 0.98
CA GLU A 44 14.98 -3.60 2.07
C GLU A 44 15.80 -2.32 1.94
N GLN A 45 17.10 -2.44 1.69
CA GLN A 45 18.01 -1.30 1.52
C GLN A 45 17.71 -0.49 0.25
N ASN A 46 17.48 -1.17 -0.88
CA ASN A 46 17.19 -0.53 -2.14
C ASN A 46 15.84 0.21 -2.10
N PHE A 47 14.83 -0.41 -1.48
CA PHE A 47 13.50 0.17 -1.35
C PHE A 47 13.52 1.38 -0.42
N ALA A 48 14.16 1.28 0.75
CA ALA A 48 14.31 2.41 1.67
C ALA A 48 14.95 3.63 0.98
N ARG A 49 16.06 3.41 0.25
CA ARG A 49 16.70 4.47 -0.55
C ARG A 49 15.78 5.04 -1.63
N LYS A 50 15.06 4.18 -2.32
CA LYS A 50 14.18 4.59 -3.43
C LYS A 50 13.06 5.51 -2.99
N ILE A 51 12.44 5.24 -1.84
CA ILE A 51 11.31 6.04 -1.35
C ILE A 51 11.70 7.12 -0.33
N GLY A 52 12.97 7.14 0.12
CA GLY A 52 13.46 8.13 1.07
C GLY A 52 13.03 7.87 2.51
N SER A 53 12.97 6.60 2.95
CA SER A 53 12.81 6.20 4.35
C SER A 53 14.14 5.74 4.95
N SER A 54 14.27 5.83 6.28
CA SER A 54 15.47 5.34 7.00
C SER A 54 15.51 3.82 7.05
N TYR A 55 14.36 3.18 7.23
CA TYR A 55 14.22 1.74 7.42
C TYR A 55 13.12 1.17 6.55
N ALA A 56 13.34 -0.05 6.07
CA ALA A 56 12.33 -0.86 5.38
C ALA A 56 12.43 -2.31 5.86
N LEU A 57 11.29 -2.95 6.06
CA LEU A 57 11.16 -4.36 6.44
C LEU A 57 10.27 -5.07 5.42
N ALA A 58 10.84 -6.01 4.70
CA ALA A 58 10.10 -6.84 3.74
C ALA A 58 9.30 -7.93 4.47
N VAL A 59 8.02 -8.01 4.18
CA VAL A 59 7.05 -8.89 4.83
C VAL A 59 6.23 -9.67 3.81
N SER A 60 5.52 -10.70 4.28
CA SER A 60 4.78 -11.62 3.43
C SER A 60 3.61 -11.02 2.65
N SER A 61 3.10 -9.85 3.07
CA SER A 61 2.04 -9.11 2.37
C SER A 61 1.89 -7.69 2.93
N CYS A 62 1.19 -6.81 2.22
CA CYS A 62 0.80 -5.50 2.77
C CYS A 62 -0.11 -5.65 4.01
N SER A 63 -0.98 -6.66 4.03
CA SER A 63 -1.82 -6.96 5.21
C SER A 63 -0.97 -7.29 6.44
N ALA A 64 0.14 -8.01 6.25
CA ALA A 64 1.11 -8.26 7.31
C ALA A 64 1.81 -6.96 7.75
N ALA A 65 2.17 -6.08 6.79
CA ALA A 65 2.75 -4.77 7.10
C ALA A 65 1.79 -3.91 7.94
N LEU A 66 0.52 -3.81 7.54
CA LEU A 66 -0.51 -3.06 8.26
C LEU A 66 -0.74 -3.60 9.68
N PHE A 67 -0.82 -4.93 9.82
CA PHE A 67 -0.96 -5.56 11.12
C PHE A 67 0.25 -5.26 12.02
N LEU A 68 1.47 -5.44 11.52
CA LEU A 68 2.69 -5.13 12.28
C LEU A 68 2.77 -3.65 12.62
N ALA A 69 2.43 -2.75 11.69
CA ALA A 69 2.39 -1.31 11.95
C ALA A 69 1.49 -0.96 13.13
N LEU A 70 0.27 -1.51 13.16
CA LEU A 70 -0.67 -1.33 14.27
C LEU A 70 -0.13 -1.92 15.59
N LYS A 71 0.50 -3.09 15.53
CA LYS A 71 1.09 -3.73 16.72
C LYS A 71 2.27 -2.94 17.27
N THR A 72 3.08 -2.28 16.42
CA THR A 72 4.22 -1.46 16.88
C THR A 72 3.79 -0.22 17.63
N LEU A 73 2.59 0.31 17.39
CA LEU A 73 2.05 1.47 18.12
C LEU A 73 1.71 1.15 19.58
N HIS A 74 1.66 -0.13 19.98
CA HIS A 74 1.29 -0.56 21.34
C HIS A 74 -0.04 0.04 21.84
N LEU A 75 -1.01 0.17 20.96
CA LEU A 75 -2.33 0.64 21.31
C LEU A 75 -2.99 -0.30 22.33
N ARG A 76 -3.78 0.26 23.26
CA ARG A 76 -4.60 -0.53 24.18
C ARG A 76 -5.60 -1.39 23.42
N ASN A 77 -6.06 -2.47 24.05
CA ASN A 77 -7.17 -3.25 23.48
C ASN A 77 -8.40 -2.34 23.27
N GLU A 78 -9.11 -2.58 22.18
CA GLU A 78 -10.28 -1.80 21.76
C GLU A 78 -9.96 -0.31 21.47
N ALA A 79 -8.68 0.04 21.26
CA ALA A 79 -8.32 1.35 20.77
C ALA A 79 -8.99 1.63 19.42
N LYS A 80 -9.48 2.83 19.24
CA LYS A 80 -10.18 3.24 18.03
C LYS A 80 -9.19 3.75 16.99
N VAL A 81 -9.27 3.19 15.79
CA VAL A 81 -8.42 3.60 14.65
C VAL A 81 -9.31 4.18 13.55
N LEU A 82 -9.11 5.45 13.23
CA LEU A 82 -9.83 6.13 12.14
C LEU A 82 -9.29 5.67 10.79
N ILE A 83 -10.18 5.18 9.93
CA ILE A 83 -9.85 4.69 8.59
C ILE A 83 -10.83 5.26 7.55
N PRO A 84 -10.44 5.49 6.28
CA PRO A 84 -11.38 5.90 5.25
C PRO A 84 -12.38 4.78 4.93
N ALA A 85 -13.64 5.14 4.68
CA ALA A 85 -14.68 4.19 4.29
C ALA A 85 -14.42 3.59 2.89
N PHE A 86 -13.80 4.36 1.99
CA PHE A 86 -13.35 3.86 0.69
C PHE A 86 -11.95 3.27 0.82
N THR A 87 -11.86 1.99 1.13
CA THR A 87 -10.60 1.27 1.29
C THR A 87 -10.74 -0.22 0.92
N PHE A 88 -9.61 -0.92 0.84
CA PHE A 88 -9.60 -2.37 0.69
C PHE A 88 -9.87 -3.06 2.03
N GLY A 89 -10.62 -4.17 2.00
CA GLY A 89 -11.02 -4.91 3.19
C GLY A 89 -9.89 -5.37 4.13
N ALA A 90 -8.64 -5.41 3.65
CA ALA A 90 -7.49 -5.71 4.51
C ALA A 90 -7.22 -4.61 5.55
N VAL A 91 -7.61 -3.35 5.28
CA VAL A 91 -7.39 -2.22 6.21
C VAL A 91 -8.22 -2.38 7.48
N PRO A 92 -9.57 -2.45 7.43
CA PRO A 92 -10.36 -2.72 8.65
C PRO A 92 -10.02 -4.08 9.26
N SER A 93 -9.70 -5.10 8.46
CA SER A 93 -9.31 -6.41 8.98
C SER A 93 -8.01 -6.36 9.80
N ALA A 94 -7.01 -5.60 9.37
CA ALA A 94 -5.77 -5.41 10.12
C ALA A 94 -6.03 -4.71 11.47
N VAL A 95 -6.93 -3.72 11.50
CA VAL A 95 -7.35 -3.05 12.73
C VAL A 95 -8.00 -4.03 13.71
N VAL A 96 -8.93 -4.86 13.22
CA VAL A 96 -9.61 -5.88 14.05
C VAL A 96 -8.61 -6.93 14.54
N HIS A 97 -7.70 -7.42 13.67
CA HIS A 97 -6.65 -8.38 14.05
C HIS A 97 -5.66 -7.81 15.09
N ALA A 98 -5.47 -6.50 15.10
CA ALA A 98 -4.65 -5.84 16.11
C ALA A 98 -5.36 -5.64 17.45
N ASN A 99 -6.60 -6.16 17.63
CA ASN A 99 -7.49 -5.96 18.75
C ASN A 99 -7.94 -4.50 18.93
N CYS A 100 -8.07 -3.77 17.82
CA CYS A 100 -8.57 -2.39 17.76
C CYS A 100 -9.94 -2.32 17.10
N ILE A 101 -10.60 -1.19 17.22
CA ILE A 101 -11.93 -0.92 16.64
C ILE A 101 -11.76 0.03 15.45
N PRO A 102 -12.13 -0.36 14.21
CA PRO A 102 -12.12 0.54 13.08
C PRO A 102 -13.26 1.56 13.20
N VAL A 103 -12.94 2.84 13.09
CA VAL A 103 -13.89 3.95 13.00
C VAL A 103 -13.83 4.46 11.55
N LEU A 104 -14.95 4.45 10.86
CA LEU A 104 -14.99 4.85 9.45
C LEU A 104 -15.07 6.38 9.33
N CYS A 105 -14.27 6.92 8.41
CA CYS A 105 -14.36 8.29 7.94
C CYS A 105 -14.97 8.30 6.53
N GLU A 106 -15.91 9.19 6.28
CA GLU A 106 -16.52 9.35 4.96
C GLU A 106 -15.49 9.75 3.91
N CYS A 107 -15.83 9.45 2.64
CA CYS A 107 -15.03 9.82 1.48
C CYS A 107 -15.87 10.62 0.50
N GLY A 108 -15.25 11.62 -0.12
CA GLY A 108 -15.89 12.43 -1.15
C GLY A 108 -16.04 11.70 -2.50
N THR A 109 -16.70 12.36 -3.43
CA THR A 109 -16.84 11.88 -4.82
C THR A 109 -15.52 11.87 -5.59
N ASP A 110 -14.47 12.43 -5.02
CA ASP A 110 -13.09 12.38 -5.48
C ASP A 110 -12.30 11.18 -4.93
N TYR A 111 -12.98 10.27 -4.19
CA TYR A 111 -12.41 9.07 -3.54
C TYR A 111 -11.43 9.37 -2.40
N ARG A 112 -11.35 10.59 -1.93
CA ARG A 112 -10.50 11.04 -0.84
C ARG A 112 -11.30 11.16 0.47
N ILE A 113 -10.57 11.22 1.58
CA ILE A 113 -11.16 11.48 2.89
C ILE A 113 -11.95 12.81 2.89
N ASP A 114 -13.19 12.77 3.35
CA ASP A 114 -13.96 13.96 3.70
C ASP A 114 -13.34 14.60 4.94
N LEU A 115 -12.77 15.79 4.77
CA LEU A 115 -12.03 16.46 5.84
C LEU A 115 -12.91 16.90 7.00
N ASP A 116 -14.16 17.27 6.75
CA ASP A 116 -15.06 17.73 7.81
C ASP A 116 -15.47 16.54 8.71
N ASP A 117 -15.80 15.41 8.09
CA ASP A 117 -16.07 14.19 8.83
C ASP A 117 -14.83 13.68 9.57
N PHE A 118 -13.66 13.71 8.91
CA PHE A 118 -12.37 13.35 9.51
C PHE A 118 -12.10 14.17 10.78
N LEU A 119 -12.19 15.49 10.70
CA LEU A 119 -11.92 16.40 11.81
C LEU A 119 -12.92 16.19 12.97
N SER A 120 -14.19 15.91 12.65
CA SER A 120 -15.23 15.67 13.65
C SER A 120 -14.98 14.43 14.51
N LYS A 121 -14.16 13.48 14.04
CA LYS A 121 -13.89 12.19 14.69
C LYS A 121 -12.55 12.12 15.41
N LEU A 122 -11.60 13.03 15.11
CA LEU A 122 -10.23 12.95 15.61
C LEU A 122 -10.10 12.90 17.13
N ASP A 123 -10.92 13.69 17.88
CA ASP A 123 -10.86 13.72 19.35
C ASP A 123 -11.36 12.41 20.01
N SER A 124 -11.92 11.51 19.21
CA SER A 124 -12.53 10.25 19.70
C SER A 124 -11.73 8.99 19.36
N VAL A 125 -10.56 9.13 18.73
CA VAL A 125 -9.76 8.01 18.25
C VAL A 125 -8.36 8.02 18.82
N ASP A 126 -7.70 6.86 18.80
CA ASP A 126 -6.36 6.66 19.39
C ASP A 126 -5.25 6.62 18.30
N ALA A 127 -5.63 6.45 17.03
CA ALA A 127 -4.71 6.43 15.90
C ALA A 127 -5.47 6.68 14.58
N VAL A 128 -4.72 7.00 13.53
CA VAL A 128 -5.24 7.18 12.17
C VAL A 128 -4.50 6.22 11.22
N LEU A 129 -5.25 5.52 10.36
CA LEU A 129 -4.70 4.73 9.28
C LEU A 129 -5.29 5.25 7.97
N ILE A 130 -4.49 5.98 7.20
CA ILE A 130 -4.87 6.54 5.91
C ILE A 130 -4.65 5.49 4.83
N SER A 131 -5.68 5.18 4.04
CA SER A 131 -5.52 4.36 2.84
C SER A 131 -5.57 5.27 1.61
N HIS A 132 -4.49 5.29 0.83
CA HIS A 132 -4.39 6.01 -0.43
C HIS A 132 -4.99 5.15 -1.56
N MET A 133 -6.29 4.85 -1.43
CA MET A 133 -6.96 3.89 -2.29
C MET A 133 -6.93 4.31 -3.76
N ARG A 134 -6.49 3.41 -4.63
CA ARG A 134 -6.32 3.64 -6.07
C ARG A 134 -5.40 4.82 -6.42
N GLY A 135 -4.48 5.16 -5.52
CA GLY A 135 -3.55 6.25 -5.71
C GLY A 135 -4.12 7.65 -5.47
N HIS A 136 -5.38 7.77 -5.02
CA HIS A 136 -5.94 9.06 -4.62
C HIS A 136 -5.43 9.45 -3.23
N THR A 137 -4.61 10.50 -3.20
CA THR A 137 -4.03 11.02 -1.94
C THR A 137 -4.93 12.11 -1.38
N SER A 138 -5.33 11.97 -0.12
CA SER A 138 -6.06 13.00 0.60
C SER A 138 -5.15 14.19 0.93
N ASN A 139 -5.70 15.31 1.40
CA ASN A 139 -4.91 16.49 1.75
C ASN A 139 -3.98 16.22 2.94
N MET A 140 -2.77 15.74 2.64
CA MET A 140 -1.79 15.33 3.65
C MET A 140 -1.38 16.46 4.58
N ASP A 141 -1.25 17.69 4.07
CA ASP A 141 -0.87 18.84 4.90
C ASP A 141 -1.88 19.06 6.03
N LYS A 142 -3.17 19.05 5.70
CA LYS A 142 -4.24 19.22 6.69
C LYS A 142 -4.35 18.04 7.64
N ILE A 143 -4.33 16.82 7.11
CA ILE A 143 -4.46 15.62 7.94
C ILE A 143 -3.32 15.54 8.96
N LEU A 144 -2.07 15.68 8.50
CA LEU A 144 -0.90 15.54 9.36
C LEU A 144 -0.83 16.65 10.41
N SER A 145 -1.12 17.91 10.03
CA SER A 145 -1.10 19.03 10.98
C SER A 145 -2.11 18.85 12.14
N HIS A 146 -3.29 18.25 11.86
CA HIS A 146 -4.28 17.97 12.89
C HIS A 146 -3.90 16.76 13.75
N CYS A 147 -3.36 15.70 13.14
CA CYS A 147 -2.89 14.53 13.89
C CYS A 147 -1.70 14.89 14.81
N GLU A 148 -0.75 15.69 14.32
CA GLU A 148 0.39 16.16 15.12
C GLU A 148 -0.06 16.97 16.34
N ARG A 149 -0.99 17.90 16.15
CA ARG A 149 -1.55 18.72 17.26
C ARG A 149 -2.21 17.87 18.35
N LEU A 150 -2.78 16.73 17.99
CA LEU A 150 -3.46 15.80 18.90
C LEU A 150 -2.57 14.61 19.31
N GLU A 151 -1.31 14.60 18.89
CA GLU A 151 -0.34 13.52 19.15
C GLU A 151 -0.84 12.15 18.66
N LEU A 152 -1.68 12.13 17.62
CA LEU A 152 -2.22 10.90 17.03
C LEU A 152 -1.23 10.29 16.05
N PRO A 153 -0.82 9.03 16.26
CA PRO A 153 0.02 8.34 15.30
C PRO A 153 -0.73 8.07 14.00
N VAL A 154 -0.01 8.23 12.87
CA VAL A 154 -0.53 8.02 11.52
C VAL A 154 0.19 6.84 10.87
N ILE A 155 -0.58 5.89 10.36
CA ILE A 155 -0.13 4.80 9.47
C ILE A 155 -0.62 5.12 8.06
N GLU A 156 0.20 4.88 7.04
CA GLU A 156 -0.18 5.02 5.64
C GLU A 156 -0.27 3.65 4.96
N ASP A 157 -1.43 3.31 4.44
CA ASP A 157 -1.59 2.23 3.46
C ASP A 157 -1.33 2.79 2.05
N ALA A 158 -0.15 2.54 1.54
CA ALA A 158 0.32 2.95 0.23
C ALA A 158 0.31 1.79 -0.80
N ALA A 159 -0.51 0.75 -0.58
CA ALA A 159 -0.58 -0.43 -1.46
C ALA A 159 -0.94 -0.09 -2.92
N HIS A 160 -1.56 1.04 -3.18
CA HIS A 160 -1.92 1.56 -4.50
C HIS A 160 -1.19 2.85 -4.88
N SER A 161 -0.20 3.28 -4.10
CA SER A 161 0.39 4.62 -4.22
C SER A 161 1.91 4.61 -4.30
N LEU A 162 2.51 3.44 -4.57
CA LEU A 162 3.96 3.38 -4.78
C LEU A 162 4.36 4.27 -5.97
N GLY A 163 5.25 5.23 -5.72
CA GLY A 163 5.66 6.23 -6.70
C GLY A 163 4.78 7.48 -6.77
N THR A 164 3.69 7.55 -5.99
CA THR A 164 2.95 8.80 -5.78
C THR A 164 3.71 9.69 -4.82
N THR A 165 3.76 10.99 -5.12
CA THR A 165 4.37 11.97 -4.23
C THR A 165 3.37 13.08 -3.85
N TRP A 166 3.57 13.65 -2.68
CA TRP A 166 2.94 14.88 -2.20
C TRP A 166 4.04 15.89 -1.91
N ARG A 167 4.06 17.04 -2.60
CA ARG A 167 5.18 18.01 -2.54
C ARG A 167 6.54 17.33 -2.69
N ASP A 168 6.67 16.49 -3.72
CA ASP A 168 7.89 15.74 -4.08
C ASP A 168 8.38 14.71 -3.04
N LYS A 169 7.67 14.54 -1.91
CA LYS A 169 7.95 13.49 -0.94
C LYS A 169 7.05 12.27 -1.18
N ASN A 170 7.62 11.07 -1.16
CA ASN A 170 6.88 9.85 -1.43
C ASN A 170 5.78 9.58 -0.39
N ILE A 171 4.58 9.24 -0.88
CA ILE A 171 3.49 8.72 -0.06
C ILE A 171 3.94 7.40 0.60
N GLY A 172 3.49 7.18 1.84
CA GLY A 172 3.97 6.10 2.70
C GLY A 172 5.16 6.48 3.58
N THR A 173 5.63 7.75 3.52
CA THR A 173 6.75 8.24 4.35
C THR A 173 6.39 9.45 5.21
N PHE A 174 5.13 9.83 5.24
CA PHE A 174 4.63 10.99 6.00
C PHE A 174 4.24 10.63 7.42
N GLY A 175 3.55 9.50 7.61
CA GLY A 175 3.19 8.98 8.92
C GLY A 175 4.37 8.33 9.64
N GLN A 176 4.09 7.79 10.83
CA GLN A 176 5.07 7.03 11.61
C GLN A 176 5.47 5.73 10.90
N LEU A 177 4.53 5.11 10.19
CA LEU A 177 4.74 3.86 9.46
C LEU A 177 4.01 3.92 8.11
N GLY A 178 4.63 3.36 7.08
CA GLY A 178 4.04 3.18 5.76
C GLY A 178 4.05 1.72 5.31
N CYS A 179 3.02 1.31 4.58
CA CYS A 179 2.81 -0.07 4.16
C CYS A 179 2.60 -0.15 2.65
N PHE A 180 3.35 -1.04 1.98
CA PHE A 180 3.30 -1.22 0.54
C PHE A 180 3.01 -2.68 0.18
N SER A 181 2.52 -2.91 -1.05
CA SER A 181 2.14 -4.23 -1.55
C SER A 181 2.93 -4.62 -2.77
N PHE A 182 3.36 -5.89 -2.82
CA PHE A 182 3.97 -6.54 -3.97
C PHE A 182 3.11 -7.69 -4.53
N GLN A 183 1.80 -7.61 -4.29
CA GLN A 183 0.84 -8.55 -4.85
C GLN A 183 0.78 -8.41 -6.39
N SER A 184 0.44 -9.48 -7.11
CA SER A 184 0.52 -9.61 -8.58
C SER A 184 0.00 -8.42 -9.41
N TYR A 185 -0.94 -7.64 -8.89
CA TYR A 185 -1.53 -6.49 -9.61
C TYR A 185 -0.95 -5.14 -9.19
N LYS A 186 0.21 -5.12 -8.54
CA LYS A 186 0.90 -3.88 -8.13
C LYS A 186 2.03 -3.52 -9.09
N LEU A 187 2.49 -2.27 -9.04
CA LEU A 187 3.58 -1.76 -9.89
C LEU A 187 4.87 -2.56 -9.77
N LEU A 188 5.18 -3.05 -8.57
CA LEU A 188 6.20 -4.06 -8.32
C LEU A 188 5.49 -5.29 -7.78
N ASN A 189 5.75 -6.47 -8.34
CA ASN A 189 5.04 -7.67 -7.94
C ASN A 189 5.95 -8.89 -7.84
N SER A 190 5.64 -9.75 -6.88
CA SER A 190 6.24 -11.08 -6.70
C SER A 190 5.19 -12.17 -6.43
N GLY A 191 3.97 -11.95 -6.90
CA GLY A 191 2.83 -12.81 -6.57
C GLY A 191 2.21 -12.39 -5.24
N GLU A 192 2.96 -12.51 -4.17
CA GLU A 192 2.65 -12.03 -2.83
C GLU A 192 3.89 -11.34 -2.22
N GLY A 193 3.66 -10.39 -1.33
CA GLY A 193 4.71 -9.64 -0.64
C GLY A 193 4.25 -8.26 -0.20
N GLY A 194 5.02 -7.64 0.67
CA GLY A 194 4.80 -6.28 1.14
C GLY A 194 6.05 -5.68 1.77
N MET A 195 5.96 -4.40 2.07
CA MET A 195 7.02 -3.66 2.75
C MET A 195 6.41 -2.76 3.82
N LEU A 196 7.00 -2.77 5.00
CA LEU A 196 6.76 -1.79 6.05
C LEU A 196 7.95 -0.84 6.09
N VAL A 197 7.69 0.47 6.17
CA VAL A 197 8.74 1.48 6.25
C VAL A 197 8.50 2.43 7.42
N THR A 198 9.60 2.95 7.97
CA THR A 198 9.56 3.94 9.03
C THR A 198 10.89 4.71 9.10
N ASN A 199 10.85 5.90 9.71
CA ASN A 199 12.06 6.64 10.05
C ASN A 199 12.45 6.50 11.54
N ASP A 200 11.62 5.81 12.33
CA ASP A 200 11.82 5.62 13.75
C ASP A 200 12.49 4.27 14.04
N PRO A 201 13.69 4.25 14.67
CA PRO A 201 14.42 3.02 14.96
C PRO A 201 13.71 2.11 15.98
N ASP A 202 12.93 2.68 16.93
CA ASP A 202 12.19 1.88 17.92
C ASP A 202 11.01 1.14 17.26
N TYR A 203 10.25 1.81 16.37
CA TYR A 203 9.21 1.15 15.57
C TYR A 203 9.79 0.11 14.64
N PHE A 204 10.94 0.38 14.01
CA PHE A 204 11.61 -0.59 13.14
C PHE A 204 12.01 -1.84 13.91
N ALA A 205 12.69 -1.69 15.05
CA ALA A 205 13.11 -2.83 15.87
C ALA A 205 11.93 -3.68 16.35
N LYS A 206 10.82 -3.06 16.78
CA LYS A 206 9.58 -3.77 17.13
C LYS A 206 9.04 -4.56 15.95
N ALA A 207 8.93 -3.94 14.78
CA ALA A 207 8.42 -4.59 13.57
C ALA A 207 9.29 -5.79 13.17
N VAL A 208 10.61 -5.65 13.18
CA VAL A 208 11.57 -6.72 12.88
C VAL A 208 11.39 -7.89 13.85
N VAL A 209 11.41 -7.64 15.16
CA VAL A 209 11.22 -8.69 16.17
C VAL A 209 9.88 -9.40 15.94
N MET A 210 8.77 -8.65 15.85
CA MET A 210 7.44 -9.22 15.67
C MET A 210 7.26 -9.93 14.33
N SER A 211 7.98 -9.55 13.28
CA SER A 211 7.92 -10.24 11.98
C SER A 211 8.41 -11.68 12.01
N GLY A 212 9.16 -12.05 13.06
CA GLY A 212 9.69 -13.38 13.26
C GLY A 212 11.22 -13.46 13.17
N ALA A 213 11.93 -12.42 13.58
CA ALA A 213 13.40 -12.42 13.71
C ALA A 213 13.84 -13.08 15.02
N TYR A 214 13.52 -14.39 15.17
CA TYR A 214 13.89 -15.20 16.33
C TYR A 214 15.40 -15.53 16.35
N GLU A 215 15.91 -16.11 17.45
CA GLU A 215 17.30 -16.57 17.60
C GLU A 215 18.35 -15.51 17.26
N HIS A 216 18.11 -14.26 17.65
CA HIS A 216 18.97 -13.12 17.35
C HIS A 216 19.11 -12.78 15.86
N ASN A 217 18.23 -13.28 14.97
CA ASN A 217 18.24 -12.94 13.55
C ASN A 217 18.04 -11.45 13.27
N TRP A 218 17.53 -10.69 14.26
CA TRP A 218 17.50 -9.24 14.18
C TRP A 218 18.89 -8.62 13.94
N GLN A 219 20.00 -9.29 14.32
CA GLN A 219 21.36 -8.82 14.06
C GLN A 219 21.73 -8.73 12.58
N LYS A 220 20.95 -9.39 11.72
CA LYS A 220 21.09 -9.33 10.25
C LYS A 220 20.30 -8.14 9.63
N HIS A 221 19.60 -7.38 10.44
CA HIS A 221 18.92 -6.16 9.99
C HIS A 221 19.76 -4.92 10.25
N GLN A 222 19.53 -3.89 9.45
CA GLN A 222 20.00 -2.55 9.75
C GLN A 222 19.25 -2.01 10.97
N GLY A 223 19.85 -1.05 11.66
CA GLY A 223 19.23 -0.38 12.78
C GLY A 223 20.11 -0.40 14.04
N GLU A 224 19.66 0.34 15.02
CA GLU A 224 20.40 0.55 16.27
C GLU A 224 20.18 -0.62 17.22
N ARG A 225 21.28 -1.27 17.59
CA ARG A 225 21.29 -2.51 18.38
C ARG A 225 20.52 -2.40 19.69
N GLU A 226 20.59 -1.25 20.36
CA GLU A 226 19.93 -1.02 21.65
C GLU A 226 18.41 -1.20 21.61
N PHE A 227 17.74 -0.80 20.50
CA PHE A 227 16.30 -0.99 20.34
C PHE A 227 15.93 -2.46 20.15
N PHE A 228 16.74 -3.23 19.42
CA PHE A 228 16.52 -4.66 19.28
C PHE A 228 16.70 -5.40 20.60
N GLU A 229 17.78 -5.11 21.34
CA GLU A 229 18.05 -5.70 22.66
C GLU A 229 16.93 -5.39 23.65
N LYS A 230 16.34 -4.19 23.58
CA LYS A 230 15.19 -3.80 24.37
C LYS A 230 13.97 -4.68 24.11
N TRP A 231 13.68 -5.00 22.83
CA TRP A 231 12.41 -5.61 22.44
C TRP A 231 12.45 -7.12 22.20
N GLN A 232 13.61 -7.73 21.92
CA GLN A 232 13.75 -9.13 21.49
C GLN A 232 13.06 -10.18 22.35
N ASN A 233 12.91 -9.94 23.66
CA ASN A 233 12.29 -10.88 24.61
C ASN A 233 10.96 -10.35 25.20
N GLN A 234 10.44 -9.25 24.69
CA GLN A 234 9.24 -8.59 25.21
C GLN A 234 8.05 -8.67 24.29
N LEU A 235 8.28 -8.92 23.01
CA LEU A 235 7.25 -8.89 21.97
C LEU A 235 6.93 -10.30 21.46
N PRO A 236 5.66 -10.55 21.08
CA PRO A 236 5.28 -11.80 20.45
C PRO A 236 5.93 -11.93 19.06
N LEU A 237 6.23 -13.16 18.65
CA LEU A 237 6.74 -13.47 17.33
C LEU A 237 5.61 -13.93 16.42
N TYR A 238 5.52 -13.33 15.24
CA TYR A 238 4.66 -13.76 14.14
C TYR A 238 5.52 -14.32 13.00
N ASN A 239 4.95 -15.06 12.08
CA ASN A 239 5.66 -15.52 10.88
C ASN A 239 5.21 -14.72 9.67
N MET A 240 5.77 -13.52 9.49
CA MET A 240 5.39 -12.57 8.44
C MET A 240 6.57 -12.17 7.54
N ARG A 241 7.61 -13.01 7.49
CA ARG A 241 8.82 -12.75 6.72
C ARG A 241 8.59 -12.94 5.21
N LEU A 242 9.21 -12.10 4.41
CA LEU A 242 9.37 -12.36 2.98
C LEU A 242 10.49 -13.39 2.77
N ASN A 243 10.39 -14.23 1.75
CA ASN A 243 11.42 -15.16 1.34
C ASN A 243 12.35 -14.55 0.27
N ASN A 244 13.52 -15.18 0.07
CA ASN A 244 14.52 -14.70 -0.89
C ASN A 244 14.01 -14.72 -2.33
N LEU A 245 13.24 -15.73 -2.72
CA LEU A 245 12.70 -15.84 -4.09
C LEU A 245 11.80 -14.65 -4.45
N SER A 246 10.85 -14.30 -3.58
CA SER A 246 9.98 -13.14 -3.80
C SER A 246 10.77 -11.83 -3.80
N ALA A 247 11.79 -11.72 -2.96
CA ALA A 247 12.63 -10.53 -2.88
C ALA A 247 13.43 -10.31 -4.15
N SER A 248 14.04 -11.35 -4.72
CA SER A 248 14.77 -11.30 -6.00
C SER A 248 13.88 -10.79 -7.13
N ILE A 249 12.62 -11.27 -7.18
CA ILE A 249 11.65 -10.84 -8.19
C ILE A 249 11.35 -9.34 -8.06
N VAL A 250 11.13 -8.83 -6.85
CA VAL A 250 10.82 -7.40 -6.63
C VAL A 250 12.05 -6.53 -6.88
N ASN A 251 13.21 -6.95 -6.38
CA ASN A 251 14.45 -6.19 -6.48
C ASN A 251 14.85 -5.95 -7.93
N ALA A 252 14.71 -6.96 -8.80
CA ALA A 252 14.96 -6.83 -10.22
C ALA A 252 14.00 -5.86 -10.95
N GLN A 253 12.82 -5.60 -10.39
CA GLN A 253 11.83 -4.67 -10.95
C GLN A 253 12.02 -3.23 -10.47
N LEU A 254 12.66 -3.03 -9.32
CA LEU A 254 12.79 -1.72 -8.67
C LEU A 254 13.45 -0.64 -9.57
N PRO A 255 14.48 -0.94 -10.39
CA PRO A 255 15.05 0.03 -11.32
C PRO A 255 14.07 0.55 -12.39
N TYR A 256 13.02 -0.19 -12.69
CA TYR A 256 12.00 0.17 -13.68
C TYR A 256 10.79 0.92 -13.11
N LEU A 257 10.77 1.16 -11.80
CA LEU A 257 9.61 1.77 -11.11
C LEU A 257 9.25 3.13 -11.72
N ASP A 258 10.21 4.03 -11.91
CA ASP A 258 9.93 5.38 -12.42
C ASP A 258 9.34 5.34 -13.83
N GLN A 259 9.85 4.47 -14.69
CA GLN A 259 9.33 4.29 -16.04
C GLN A 259 7.90 3.73 -16.02
N ARG A 260 7.59 2.81 -15.10
CA ARG A 260 6.23 2.27 -14.92
C ARG A 260 5.26 3.35 -14.44
N VAL A 261 5.69 4.17 -13.49
CA VAL A 261 4.91 5.30 -12.98
C VAL A 261 4.62 6.30 -14.10
N GLU A 262 5.62 6.69 -14.88
CA GLU A 262 5.47 7.61 -16.01
C GLU A 262 4.53 7.06 -17.09
N ASN A 263 4.67 5.78 -17.45
CA ASN A 263 3.78 5.11 -18.39
C ASN A 263 2.33 5.08 -17.87
N GLY A 264 2.14 4.75 -16.59
CA GLY A 264 0.82 4.76 -15.94
C GLY A 264 0.18 6.14 -15.99
N ARG A 265 0.94 7.19 -15.65
CA ARG A 265 0.48 8.58 -15.69
C ARG A 265 0.07 9.00 -17.10
N ARG A 266 0.94 8.77 -18.08
CA ARG A 266 0.63 9.10 -19.48
C ARG A 266 -0.65 8.41 -19.96
N ASN A 267 -0.81 7.11 -19.64
CA ASN A 267 -2.01 6.36 -20.05
C ASN A 267 -3.26 6.86 -19.33
N HIS A 268 -3.14 7.20 -18.04
CA HIS A 268 -4.23 7.78 -17.25
C HIS A 268 -4.67 9.12 -17.84
N ASP A 269 -3.74 10.03 -18.11
CA ASP A 269 -4.04 11.39 -18.57
C ASP A 269 -4.68 11.37 -19.97
N LEU A 270 -4.18 10.53 -20.88
CA LEU A 270 -4.81 10.31 -22.18
C LEU A 270 -6.24 9.78 -22.04
N THR A 271 -6.44 8.80 -21.16
CA THR A 271 -7.76 8.21 -20.94
C THR A 271 -8.71 9.22 -20.28
N ALA A 272 -8.23 9.97 -19.29
CA ALA A 272 -9.00 11.02 -18.62
C ALA A 272 -9.43 12.10 -19.60
N ALA A 273 -8.54 12.57 -20.47
CA ALA A 273 -8.86 13.55 -21.51
C ALA A 273 -9.92 13.03 -22.49
N MET A 274 -9.87 11.74 -22.87
CA MET A 274 -10.89 11.12 -23.72
C MET A 274 -12.25 11.01 -23.01
N LEU A 275 -12.26 10.65 -21.74
CA LEU A 275 -13.47 10.51 -20.94
C LEU A 275 -14.13 11.87 -20.66
N SER A 276 -13.34 12.92 -20.48
CA SER A 276 -13.81 14.29 -20.18
C SER A 276 -14.57 14.96 -21.35
N VAL A 277 -14.60 14.33 -22.53
CA VAL A 277 -15.46 14.78 -23.64
C VAL A 277 -16.96 14.54 -23.35
N SER A 278 -17.25 13.57 -22.47
CA SER A 278 -18.61 13.24 -22.06
C SER A 278 -19.05 14.09 -20.86
N GLU A 279 -20.21 14.77 -20.98
CA GLU A 279 -20.82 15.52 -19.87
C GLU A 279 -21.30 14.60 -18.72
N TRP A 280 -21.41 13.29 -18.96
CA TRP A 280 -21.86 12.31 -17.96
C TRP A 280 -20.73 11.64 -17.21
N ILE A 281 -19.48 11.90 -17.59
CA ILE A 281 -18.30 11.27 -16.96
C ILE A 281 -17.47 12.36 -16.28
N HIS A 282 -17.27 12.19 -14.99
CA HIS A 282 -16.38 13.05 -14.21
C HIS A 282 -15.21 12.24 -13.68
N VAL A 283 -14.01 12.56 -14.13
CA VAL A 283 -12.74 12.01 -13.60
C VAL A 283 -12.23 12.99 -12.53
N PRO A 284 -12.04 12.55 -11.27
CA PRO A 284 -11.55 13.43 -10.23
C PRO A 284 -10.14 13.96 -10.54
N GLU A 285 -9.95 15.25 -10.35
CA GLU A 285 -8.67 15.92 -10.52
C GLU A 285 -7.72 15.60 -9.38
N SER A 286 -6.41 15.61 -9.67
CA SER A 286 -5.36 15.56 -8.65
C SER A 286 -5.21 16.91 -7.96
N PHE A 287 -4.76 16.92 -6.70
CA PHE A 287 -4.30 18.16 -6.08
C PHE A 287 -3.03 18.69 -6.78
N GLU A 288 -2.83 20.00 -6.76
CA GLU A 288 -1.62 20.63 -7.30
C GLU A 288 -0.33 20.06 -6.64
N GLN A 289 -0.43 19.69 -5.37
CA GLN A 289 0.67 19.12 -4.58
C GLN A 289 0.91 17.64 -4.87
N GLU A 290 -0.05 16.97 -5.53
CA GLU A 290 -0.01 15.52 -5.78
C GLU A 290 0.60 15.23 -7.15
N THR A 291 1.63 14.39 -7.18
CA THR A 291 2.10 13.75 -8.40
C THR A 291 1.74 12.27 -8.33
N ARG A 292 0.63 11.92 -8.97
CA ARG A 292 0.00 10.60 -8.85
C ARG A 292 0.71 9.53 -9.67
N ALA A 293 0.82 8.32 -9.12
CA ALA A 293 1.19 7.09 -9.81
C ALA A 293 -0.04 6.19 -9.99
N PRO A 294 -0.87 6.41 -11.02
CA PRO A 294 -2.12 5.69 -11.19
C PRO A 294 -1.90 4.27 -11.70
N ASP A 295 -2.58 3.31 -11.08
CA ASP A 295 -2.68 1.91 -11.54
C ASP A 295 -3.96 1.64 -12.35
N SER A 296 -4.91 2.56 -12.29
CA SER A 296 -6.23 2.46 -12.90
C SER A 296 -6.88 3.84 -12.96
N ILE A 297 -7.98 3.96 -13.70
CA ILE A 297 -8.76 5.19 -13.75
C ILE A 297 -10.09 4.99 -13.02
N GLN A 298 -10.40 5.91 -12.13
CA GLN A 298 -11.69 6.01 -11.45
C GLN A 298 -12.44 7.21 -12.01
N PHE A 299 -13.74 7.05 -12.20
CA PHE A 299 -14.62 8.13 -12.65
C PHE A 299 -16.02 7.97 -12.09
N ASN A 300 -16.74 9.05 -12.00
CA ASN A 300 -18.13 9.08 -11.60
C ASN A 300 -19.03 9.24 -12.83
N LEU A 301 -20.18 8.58 -12.82
CA LEU A 301 -21.25 8.80 -13.78
C LEU A 301 -22.22 9.81 -13.15
N VAL A 302 -22.36 10.96 -13.79
CA VAL A 302 -23.15 12.10 -13.29
C VAL A 302 -24.47 12.19 -14.04
N GLY A 303 -25.55 12.44 -13.30
CA GLY A 303 -26.89 12.63 -13.90
C GLY A 303 -27.57 11.34 -14.35
N LEU A 304 -26.99 10.17 -14.10
CA LEU A 304 -27.58 8.86 -14.44
C LEU A 304 -28.24 8.23 -13.21
N THR A 305 -29.34 7.53 -13.46
CA THR A 305 -29.97 6.68 -12.43
C THR A 305 -29.16 5.41 -12.21
N PRO A 306 -29.33 4.71 -11.07
CA PRO A 306 -28.64 3.42 -10.82
C PRO A 306 -28.87 2.37 -11.92
N ALA A 307 -30.06 2.35 -12.55
CA ALA A 307 -30.36 1.44 -13.64
C ALA A 307 -29.56 1.78 -14.91
N GLU A 308 -29.44 3.07 -15.24
CA GLU A 308 -28.63 3.54 -16.38
C GLU A 308 -27.15 3.29 -16.15
N VAL A 309 -26.64 3.45 -14.92
CA VAL A 309 -25.27 3.08 -14.54
C VAL A 309 -25.01 1.59 -14.79
N CYS A 310 -25.91 0.71 -14.35
CA CYS A 310 -25.78 -0.73 -14.62
C CYS A 310 -25.80 -1.01 -16.13
N GLN A 311 -26.71 -0.37 -16.89
CA GLN A 311 -26.79 -0.55 -18.34
C GLN A 311 -25.50 -0.08 -19.05
N PHE A 312 -24.95 1.06 -18.63
CA PHE A 312 -23.66 1.55 -19.12
C PHE A 312 -22.56 0.53 -18.91
N CYS A 313 -22.42 0.02 -17.67
CA CYS A 313 -21.40 -0.97 -17.34
C CYS A 313 -21.54 -2.25 -18.16
N ASP A 314 -22.76 -2.74 -18.34
CA ASP A 314 -23.05 -3.93 -19.16
C ASP A 314 -22.65 -3.73 -20.63
N LEU A 315 -22.93 -2.56 -21.20
CA LEU A 315 -22.56 -2.22 -22.58
C LEU A 315 -21.04 -2.16 -22.75
N ILE A 316 -20.34 -1.48 -21.87
CA ILE A 316 -18.89 -1.32 -21.92
C ILE A 316 -18.21 -2.69 -21.73
N ASN A 317 -18.68 -3.50 -20.78
CA ASN A 317 -18.16 -4.86 -20.56
C ASN A 317 -18.38 -5.78 -21.79
N LYS A 318 -19.52 -5.66 -22.48
CA LYS A 318 -19.78 -6.38 -23.74
C LYS A 318 -18.86 -5.95 -24.88
N MET A 319 -18.36 -4.71 -24.85
CA MET A 319 -17.34 -4.21 -25.78
C MET A 319 -15.94 -4.69 -25.45
N GLY A 320 -15.76 -5.44 -24.34
CA GLY A 320 -14.48 -6.01 -23.90
C GLY A 320 -13.66 -5.06 -22.99
N ILE A 321 -14.22 -3.93 -22.58
CA ILE A 321 -13.60 -3.02 -21.60
C ILE A 321 -14.20 -3.32 -20.24
N LYS A 322 -13.41 -3.83 -19.32
CA LYS A 322 -13.88 -4.20 -17.99
C LYS A 322 -14.05 -2.99 -17.09
N VAL A 323 -15.30 -2.70 -16.76
CA VAL A 323 -15.71 -1.64 -15.84
C VAL A 323 -16.39 -2.27 -14.64
N GLN A 324 -16.09 -1.77 -13.43
CA GLN A 324 -16.69 -2.24 -12.17
C GLN A 324 -17.31 -1.04 -11.43
N VAL A 325 -18.49 -1.27 -10.86
CA VAL A 325 -19.15 -0.32 -9.96
C VAL A 325 -19.05 -0.85 -8.55
N PHE A 326 -18.53 -0.03 -7.63
CA PHE A 326 -18.46 -0.40 -6.23
C PHE A 326 -19.86 -0.57 -5.63
N GLY A 327 -20.06 -1.68 -4.91
CA GLY A 327 -21.31 -1.98 -4.23
C GLY A 327 -22.43 -2.62 -5.09
N HIS A 328 -22.28 -2.69 -6.42
CA HIS A 328 -23.33 -3.25 -7.30
C HIS A 328 -23.10 -4.70 -7.74
N SER A 329 -21.87 -5.19 -7.69
CA SER A 329 -21.57 -6.56 -8.10
C SER A 329 -21.79 -7.52 -6.93
N LYS A 330 -22.63 -8.56 -7.15
CA LYS A 330 -22.78 -9.68 -6.19
C LYS A 330 -21.48 -10.46 -5.99
N ASP A 331 -20.56 -10.36 -6.95
CA ASP A 331 -19.25 -11.00 -6.91
C ASP A 331 -18.18 -10.10 -6.28
N ASN A 332 -18.55 -8.89 -5.85
CA ASN A 332 -17.62 -7.97 -5.21
C ASN A 332 -17.47 -8.31 -3.72
N ALA A 333 -16.76 -9.41 -3.45
CA ALA A 333 -16.37 -9.81 -2.09
C ALA A 333 -15.41 -8.81 -1.39
N ARG A 334 -15.15 -7.66 -2.00
CA ARG A 334 -14.30 -6.59 -1.46
C ARG A 334 -15.07 -5.46 -0.79
N ALA A 335 -16.40 -5.48 -0.92
CA ALA A 335 -17.27 -4.58 -0.15
C ALA A 335 -17.62 -5.23 1.19
N PHE A 336 -17.47 -4.48 2.26
CA PHE A 336 -17.96 -4.84 3.58
C PHE A 336 -19.38 -4.36 3.74
#